data_1bca79a5670e0b6fd58e39f8085ef4bb
#
_entry.id   1bca79a5670e0b6fd58e39f8085ef4bb
#
_cell.length_a   1.000
_cell.length_b   1.000
_cell.length_c   1.000
_cell.angle_alpha   90.00
_cell.angle_beta   90.00
_cell.angle_gamma   90.00
#
_symmetry.space_group_name_H-M   'P 1'
#
loop_
_entity.id
_entity.type
_entity.pdbx_description
1 polymer ?
#
loop_
_entity_poly.entity_id
_entity_poly.type
_entity_poly.pdbx_seq_one_letter_code
_entity_poly.pdbx_strand_id
1 'polypeptide(L)'
;MKKTHQIQLAAIVISALSLITACSNKDAATGAKALPTAVGVGEGALNVIAWPGYLERGESDKAYDWVTGFEKETGCKVTVKTAGTSDEMVSLMNQGGYDLVTASGDASLCLVAGGKVQEINTALIPSYKNIDPRLQDAVWHTVGGKHYGVPYQWGPNVLMYNTNTFKEAPTSWSVVFEAQDLPDGKPNKGRVQAFDGPIYIADAALYLMAKKPELGIKDPYELNEAQYKAALEVLHGQRELIHRYWHDATVQVEDFTKEGVVASGSWPYQVNTLLAAKQPIASTIPAEGATGWADTTMMHAEAAHPNCAYKWMEHSLSNKLQGDLASWFGSVPTVPAACKDNALLGAEGCATNGEANFDKVHFWKTPTAKCESQKDTCIPYATWSTDYVAVMGKK
;
A
#
# COMPACT_ATOMS: atom_id res chain seq x y z
N MET A 1 22.45 48.66 30.29
CA MET A 1 23.20 47.69 29.51
C MET A 1 22.27 46.55 29.12
N LYS A 2 21.68 46.63 27.94
CA LYS A 2 20.81 45.59 27.36
C LYS A 2 21.63 44.89 26.32
N LYS A 3 21.87 43.57 26.42
CA LYS A 3 22.39 42.72 25.35
C LYS A 3 21.29 41.77 24.92
N THR A 4 20.93 41.93 23.70
CA THR A 4 20.09 41.22 22.78
C THR A 4 20.39 39.73 22.72
N HIS A 5 19.32 38.89 22.80
CA HIS A 5 19.29 37.52 22.31
C HIS A 5 18.59 37.51 20.96
N GLN A 6 19.36 37.54 19.91
CA GLN A 6 18.98 37.02 18.60
C GLN A 6 19.94 35.88 18.31
N ILE A 7 19.44 34.67 18.19
CA ILE A 7 19.96 33.49 17.43
C ILE A 7 19.02 32.32 17.74
N GLN A 8 18.36 31.85 16.71
CA GLN A 8 18.00 30.45 16.37
C GLN A 8 16.62 30.36 15.77
N LEU A 9 16.55 30.71 14.49
CA LEU A 9 15.49 30.35 13.58
C LEU A 9 16.14 30.13 12.19
N ALA A 10 16.93 29.07 12.05
CA ALA A 10 17.52 28.67 10.77
C ALA A 10 18.04 27.22 10.82
N ALA A 11 17.16 26.24 11.12
CA ALA A 11 17.58 24.84 11.11
C ALA A 11 16.43 23.83 10.83
N ILE A 12 15.34 24.20 10.15
CA ILE A 12 14.23 23.25 9.87
C ILE A 12 13.86 23.15 8.36
N VAL A 13 14.63 23.72 7.46
CA VAL A 13 14.28 23.70 6.02
C VAL A 13 15.12 22.72 5.19
N ILE A 14 16.04 21.96 5.78
CA ILE A 14 16.98 21.11 5.00
C ILE A 14 16.55 19.64 4.89
N SER A 15 15.55 19.18 5.62
CA SER A 15 15.15 17.76 5.61
C SER A 15 14.17 17.36 4.49
N ALA A 16 13.54 18.31 3.80
CA ALA A 16 12.54 18.03 2.77
C ALA A 16 13.11 17.87 1.35
N LEU A 17 14.39 18.24 1.12
CA LEU A 17 14.98 18.20 -0.24
C LEU A 17 15.67 16.88 -0.60
N SER A 18 15.85 15.94 0.33
CA SER A 18 16.55 14.68 0.07
C SER A 18 15.62 13.56 -0.46
N LEU A 19 14.30 13.74 -0.42
CA LEU A 19 13.32 12.74 -0.87
C LEU A 19 13.12 12.73 -2.40
N ILE A 20 13.47 13.81 -3.10
CA ILE A 20 13.18 13.96 -4.54
C ILE A 20 14.15 13.18 -5.44
N THR A 21 15.28 12.68 -4.92
CA THR A 21 16.31 12.00 -5.72
C THR A 21 16.12 10.47 -5.81
N ALA A 22 15.22 9.87 -5.05
CA ALA A 22 15.08 8.41 -5.00
C ALA A 22 14.45 7.80 -6.27
N CYS A 23 13.60 8.56 -6.97
CA CYS A 23 12.94 8.12 -8.20
C CYS A 23 13.54 8.75 -9.47
N SER A 24 14.67 9.47 -9.40
CA SER A 24 15.34 10.01 -10.58
C SER A 24 16.28 8.97 -11.19
N ASN A 25 16.10 8.67 -12.48
CA ASN A 25 17.05 7.88 -13.27
C ASN A 25 18.44 8.49 -13.18
N LYS A 26 19.31 7.91 -12.36
CA LYS A 26 20.74 7.92 -12.61
C LYS A 26 21.07 6.58 -13.22
N ASP A 27 21.71 6.60 -14.39
CA ASP A 27 22.29 5.41 -15.02
C ASP A 27 23.22 4.71 -14.00
N ALA A 28 22.63 3.85 -13.17
CA ALA A 28 23.37 2.98 -12.30
C ALA A 28 23.74 1.73 -13.09
N ALA A 29 24.75 1.87 -13.98
CA ALA A 29 25.51 0.74 -14.46
C ALA A 29 26.41 0.24 -13.31
N THR A 30 25.81 -0.23 -12.22
CA THR A 30 26.48 -1.12 -11.28
C THR A 30 26.42 -2.51 -11.90
N GLY A 31 27.57 -3.14 -12.10
CA GLY A 31 27.66 -4.48 -12.68
C GLY A 31 26.65 -5.42 -12.03
N ALA A 32 25.74 -5.98 -12.83
CA ALA A 32 24.68 -6.84 -12.34
C ALA A 32 25.29 -7.94 -11.48
N LYS A 33 24.96 -7.98 -10.20
CA LYS A 33 25.37 -9.04 -9.27
C LYS A 33 24.80 -10.35 -9.82
N ALA A 34 25.63 -11.37 -9.97
CA ALA A 34 25.16 -12.66 -10.45
C ALA A 34 24.07 -13.19 -9.49
N LEU A 35 22.98 -13.68 -10.05
CA LEU A 35 21.91 -14.30 -9.26
C LEU A 35 22.46 -15.52 -8.52
N PRO A 36 22.05 -15.75 -7.26
CA PRO A 36 22.39 -16.95 -6.54
C PRO A 36 21.81 -18.18 -7.25
N THR A 37 22.53 -19.29 -7.19
CA THR A 37 22.11 -20.58 -7.78
C THR A 37 21.62 -21.58 -6.73
N ALA A 38 21.78 -21.26 -5.44
CA ALA A 38 21.32 -22.06 -4.32
C ALA A 38 21.08 -21.18 -3.10
N VAL A 39 20.17 -21.59 -2.23
CA VAL A 39 20.01 -21.03 -0.88
C VAL A 39 20.93 -21.77 0.07
N GLY A 40 21.83 -21.04 0.72
CA GLY A 40 22.79 -21.58 1.67
C GLY A 40 22.25 -21.68 3.09
N VAL A 41 23.17 -21.85 4.04
CA VAL A 41 22.88 -21.73 5.47
C VAL A 41 22.50 -20.28 5.77
N GLY A 42 21.47 -20.07 6.62
CA GLY A 42 21.07 -18.73 7.02
C GLY A 42 22.16 -18.02 7.81
N GLU A 43 22.25 -16.72 7.64
CA GLU A 43 23.27 -15.87 8.27
C GLU A 43 22.96 -15.56 9.76
N GLY A 44 21.83 -16.05 10.27
CA GLY A 44 21.41 -15.91 11.68
C GLY A 44 20.59 -14.68 12.01
N ALA A 45 20.41 -13.76 11.06
CA ALA A 45 19.58 -12.56 11.22
C ALA A 45 18.79 -12.26 9.96
N LEU A 46 17.70 -11.48 10.10
CA LEU A 46 16.89 -10.94 9.01
C LEU A 46 16.25 -9.62 9.45
N ASN A 47 16.62 -8.53 8.82
CA ASN A 47 16.10 -7.20 9.12
C ASN A 47 15.06 -6.79 8.06
N VAL A 48 13.82 -6.58 8.47
CA VAL A 48 12.69 -6.36 7.58
C VAL A 48 12.04 -5.01 7.84
N ILE A 49 11.82 -4.23 6.79
CA ILE A 49 10.89 -3.10 6.82
C ILE A 49 9.51 -3.63 6.44
N ALA A 50 8.50 -3.39 7.26
CA ALA A 50 7.16 -3.90 7.02
C ALA A 50 6.07 -2.95 7.50
N TRP A 51 4.88 -3.11 6.93
CA TRP A 51 3.68 -2.50 7.48
C TRP A 51 3.42 -3.05 8.89
N PRO A 52 2.81 -2.26 9.80
CA PRO A 52 2.33 -2.78 11.08
C PRO A 52 1.43 -4.00 10.89
N GLY A 53 1.67 -5.06 11.65
CA GLY A 53 0.87 -6.29 11.56
C GLY A 53 1.29 -7.29 10.47
N TYR A 54 2.35 -7.00 9.69
CA TYR A 54 2.79 -7.93 8.62
C TYR A 54 3.65 -9.09 9.13
N LEU A 55 4.33 -8.91 10.26
CA LEU A 55 5.19 -9.92 10.85
C LEU A 55 4.83 -10.10 12.33
N GLU A 56 3.85 -10.98 12.58
CA GLU A 56 3.32 -11.21 13.93
C GLU A 56 4.01 -12.37 14.65
N ARG A 57 4.17 -12.20 15.99
CA ARG A 57 4.79 -13.15 16.92
C ARG A 57 3.82 -13.61 18.01
N GLY A 58 2.53 -13.42 17.84
CA GLY A 58 1.53 -13.71 18.85
C GLY A 58 1.58 -12.78 20.07
N GLU A 59 2.12 -11.57 19.92
CA GLU A 59 2.18 -10.59 21.01
C GLU A 59 0.81 -9.97 21.28
N SER A 60 0.10 -9.60 20.23
CA SER A 60 -1.25 -9.04 20.31
C SER A 60 -2.31 -10.15 20.49
N ASP A 61 -2.18 -11.24 19.73
CA ASP A 61 -3.04 -12.41 19.81
C ASP A 61 -2.22 -13.66 19.52
N LYS A 62 -2.26 -14.63 20.47
CA LYS A 62 -1.50 -15.89 20.40
C LYS A 62 -1.84 -16.76 19.19
N ALA A 63 -2.99 -16.57 18.56
CA ALA A 63 -3.38 -17.29 17.36
C ALA A 63 -2.56 -16.84 16.12
N TYR A 64 -2.01 -15.64 16.14
CA TYR A 64 -1.31 -15.01 15.02
C TYR A 64 0.20 -14.96 15.27
N ASP A 65 0.88 -16.07 15.00
CA ASP A 65 2.34 -16.19 15.08
C ASP A 65 2.87 -17.00 13.90
N TRP A 66 3.51 -16.33 12.97
CA TRP A 66 4.20 -16.97 11.83
C TRP A 66 5.70 -16.65 11.78
N VAL A 67 6.21 -15.89 12.75
CA VAL A 67 7.62 -15.54 12.84
C VAL A 67 8.38 -16.51 13.75
N THR A 68 7.85 -16.86 14.92
CA THR A 68 8.57 -17.70 15.91
C THR A 68 8.92 -19.08 15.35
N GLY A 69 8.01 -19.70 14.58
CA GLY A 69 8.24 -20.96 13.90
C GLY A 69 9.38 -20.89 12.88
N PHE A 70 9.39 -19.85 12.06
CA PHE A 70 10.44 -19.59 11.09
C PHE A 70 11.82 -19.43 11.74
N GLU A 71 11.91 -18.62 12.80
CA GLU A 71 13.17 -18.44 13.55
C GLU A 71 13.72 -19.73 14.14
N LYS A 72 12.84 -20.55 14.69
CA LYS A 72 13.20 -21.84 15.27
C LYS A 72 13.72 -22.83 14.24
N GLU A 73 13.09 -22.86 13.07
CA GLU A 73 13.43 -23.77 11.97
C GLU A 73 14.71 -23.37 11.27
N THR A 74 14.88 -22.08 11.01
CA THR A 74 15.96 -21.58 10.14
C THR A 74 17.16 -21.01 10.88
N GLY A 75 17.00 -20.66 12.17
CA GLY A 75 17.98 -19.91 12.94
C GLY A 75 18.07 -18.43 12.57
N CYS A 76 17.26 -17.94 11.61
CA CYS A 76 17.24 -16.55 11.16
C CYS A 76 16.39 -15.70 12.10
N LYS A 77 17.01 -14.92 12.98
CA LYS A 77 16.32 -14.00 13.89
C LYS A 77 15.76 -12.81 13.13
N VAL A 78 14.46 -12.59 13.22
CA VAL A 78 13.76 -11.54 12.49
C VAL A 78 13.67 -10.28 13.36
N THR A 79 14.14 -9.16 12.83
CA THR A 79 13.96 -7.82 13.41
C THR A 79 13.09 -7.00 12.47
N VAL A 80 12.00 -6.44 12.98
CA VAL A 80 11.05 -5.66 12.18
C VAL A 80 11.19 -4.17 12.50
N LYS A 81 11.35 -3.37 11.45
CA LYS A 81 11.14 -1.93 11.47
C LYS A 81 9.80 -1.64 10.78
N THR A 82 8.82 -1.19 11.55
CA THR A 82 7.54 -0.78 10.97
C THR A 82 7.65 0.57 10.27
N ALA A 83 6.94 0.70 9.15
CA ALA A 83 6.75 1.93 8.42
C ALA A 83 5.25 2.12 8.12
N GLY A 84 4.76 3.34 8.25
CA GLY A 84 3.34 3.67 8.08
C GLY A 84 2.96 4.10 6.67
N THR A 85 3.95 4.38 5.80
CA THR A 85 3.73 4.82 4.41
C THR A 85 4.77 4.23 3.47
N SER A 86 4.41 4.13 2.17
CA SER A 86 5.34 3.74 1.11
C SER A 86 6.56 4.66 1.02
N ASP A 87 6.37 5.97 1.20
CA ASP A 87 7.47 6.95 1.18
C ASP A 87 8.46 6.74 2.34
N GLU A 88 7.97 6.37 3.54
CA GLU A 88 8.83 5.99 4.67
C GLU A 88 9.63 4.73 4.35
N MET A 89 9.03 3.72 3.70
CA MET A 89 9.72 2.50 3.28
C MET A 89 10.85 2.81 2.29
N VAL A 90 10.59 3.66 1.29
CA VAL A 90 11.60 4.12 0.32
C VAL A 90 12.74 4.85 1.04
N SER A 91 12.42 5.71 1.98
CA SER A 91 13.42 6.44 2.78
C SER A 91 14.30 5.51 3.60
N LEU A 92 13.72 4.53 4.29
CA LEU A 92 14.45 3.53 5.09
C LEU A 92 15.33 2.63 4.19
N MET A 93 14.83 2.20 3.03
CA MET A 93 15.63 1.44 2.06
C MET A 93 16.79 2.26 1.51
N ASN A 94 16.65 3.58 1.36
CA ASN A 94 17.75 4.46 0.97
C ASN A 94 18.84 4.58 2.05
N GLN A 95 18.46 4.51 3.33
CA GLN A 95 19.39 4.53 4.47
C GLN A 95 20.20 3.23 4.56
N GLY A 96 19.64 2.09 4.10
CA GLY A 96 20.26 0.78 4.18
C GLY A 96 20.18 0.12 5.56
N GLY A 97 20.86 -1.04 5.70
CA GLY A 97 20.85 -1.80 6.95
C GLY A 97 19.68 -2.78 7.10
N TYR A 98 18.86 -2.90 6.07
CA TYR A 98 17.75 -3.84 5.99
C TYR A 98 18.00 -4.87 4.88
N ASP A 99 17.38 -6.05 5.03
CA ASP A 99 17.46 -7.13 4.05
C ASP A 99 16.23 -7.17 3.15
N LEU A 100 15.05 -6.97 3.74
CA LEU A 100 13.77 -7.04 3.06
C LEU A 100 12.91 -5.80 3.32
N VAL A 101 12.03 -5.51 2.37
CA VAL A 101 10.92 -4.56 2.53
C VAL A 101 9.64 -5.19 1.96
N THR A 102 8.49 -4.98 2.63
CA THR A 102 7.16 -5.33 2.12
C THR A 102 6.53 -4.10 1.51
N ALA A 103 6.89 -3.79 0.27
CA ALA A 103 6.48 -2.55 -0.39
C ALA A 103 5.21 -2.73 -1.21
N SER A 104 4.33 -1.73 -1.19
CA SER A 104 3.20 -1.63 -2.10
C SER A 104 3.65 -1.18 -3.51
N GLY A 105 2.80 -1.39 -4.51
CA GLY A 105 3.15 -1.17 -5.91
C GLY A 105 3.56 0.26 -6.26
N ASP A 106 3.10 1.26 -5.49
CA ASP A 106 3.48 2.66 -5.64
C ASP A 106 4.95 2.95 -5.28
N ALA A 107 5.56 2.15 -4.38
CA ALA A 107 6.97 2.26 -4.03
C ALA A 107 7.87 1.30 -4.84
N SER A 108 7.34 0.16 -5.28
CA SER A 108 8.14 -0.94 -5.83
C SER A 108 8.98 -0.52 -7.04
N LEU A 109 8.37 0.13 -8.04
CA LEU A 109 9.09 0.57 -9.24
C LEU A 109 10.11 1.68 -8.94
N CYS A 110 9.83 2.53 -7.94
CA CYS A 110 10.78 3.53 -7.46
C CYS A 110 12.03 2.85 -6.87
N LEU A 111 11.84 1.82 -6.05
CA LEU A 111 12.94 1.04 -5.47
C LEU A 111 13.77 0.30 -6.55
N VAL A 112 13.10 -0.26 -7.56
CA VAL A 112 13.77 -0.90 -8.70
C VAL A 112 14.57 0.13 -9.50
N ALA A 113 13.94 1.26 -9.90
CA ALA A 113 14.59 2.31 -10.67
C ALA A 113 15.74 2.97 -9.92
N GLY A 114 15.62 3.11 -8.59
CA GLY A 114 16.67 3.62 -7.71
C GLY A 114 17.80 2.64 -7.42
N GLY A 115 17.74 1.39 -7.92
CA GLY A 115 18.74 0.35 -7.66
C GLY A 115 18.83 -0.06 -6.20
N LYS A 116 17.72 0.11 -5.43
CA LYS A 116 17.68 -0.20 -4.00
C LYS A 116 17.29 -1.63 -3.70
N VAL A 117 16.74 -2.31 -4.66
CA VAL A 117 16.40 -3.74 -4.59
C VAL A 117 17.10 -4.51 -5.70
N GLN A 118 17.37 -5.78 -5.45
CA GLN A 118 18.02 -6.66 -6.41
C GLN A 118 17.03 -7.61 -7.07
N GLU A 119 17.41 -8.12 -8.25
CA GLU A 119 16.71 -9.20 -8.93
C GLU A 119 16.66 -10.45 -8.05
N ILE A 120 15.56 -11.17 -8.07
CA ILE A 120 15.32 -12.39 -7.30
C ILE A 120 15.30 -13.59 -8.24
N ASN A 121 16.04 -14.65 -7.88
CA ASN A 121 15.94 -15.94 -8.56
C ASN A 121 14.72 -16.72 -8.03
N THR A 122 13.60 -16.63 -8.70
CA THR A 122 12.34 -17.30 -8.30
C THR A 122 12.45 -18.83 -8.33
N ALA A 123 13.42 -19.41 -9.06
CA ALA A 123 13.69 -20.86 -9.04
C ALA A 123 14.20 -21.36 -7.68
N LEU A 124 14.69 -20.46 -6.82
CA LEU A 124 15.10 -20.75 -5.44
C LEU A 124 13.96 -20.67 -4.43
N ILE A 125 12.75 -20.36 -4.89
CA ILE A 125 11.53 -20.24 -4.11
C ILE A 125 10.50 -21.23 -4.67
N PRO A 126 10.56 -22.53 -4.28
CA PRO A 126 9.70 -23.57 -4.85
C PRO A 126 8.20 -23.28 -4.81
N SER A 127 7.75 -22.54 -3.79
CA SER A 127 6.36 -22.13 -3.62
C SER A 127 5.94 -20.96 -4.53
N TYR A 128 6.85 -20.31 -5.26
CA TYR A 128 6.52 -19.21 -6.18
C TYR A 128 5.46 -19.59 -7.22
N LYS A 129 5.51 -20.83 -7.70
CA LYS A 129 4.52 -21.40 -8.65
C LYS A 129 3.10 -21.50 -8.10
N ASN A 130 2.93 -21.42 -6.78
CA ASN A 130 1.62 -21.52 -6.10
C ASN A 130 0.93 -20.14 -6.01
N ILE A 131 1.64 -19.06 -6.32
CA ILE A 131 1.09 -17.70 -6.37
C ILE A 131 0.05 -17.64 -7.48
N ASP A 132 -1.00 -16.86 -7.26
CA ASP A 132 -2.00 -16.55 -8.30
C ASP A 132 -1.28 -16.08 -9.59
N PRO A 133 -1.53 -16.72 -10.73
CA PRO A 133 -0.86 -16.36 -11.99
C PRO A 133 -0.96 -14.87 -12.37
N ARG A 134 -2.04 -14.19 -11.94
CA ARG A 134 -2.24 -12.75 -12.17
C ARG A 134 -1.24 -11.88 -11.42
N LEU A 135 -0.61 -12.43 -10.36
CA LEU A 135 0.35 -11.72 -9.51
C LEU A 135 1.80 -12.13 -9.76
N GLN A 136 2.06 -13.30 -10.39
CA GLN A 136 3.43 -13.81 -10.57
C GLN A 136 4.33 -12.86 -11.36
N ASP A 137 3.80 -12.26 -12.43
CA ASP A 137 4.52 -11.37 -13.35
C ASP A 137 3.98 -9.94 -13.31
N ALA A 138 3.42 -9.51 -12.18
CA ALA A 138 2.79 -8.21 -12.07
C ALA A 138 3.77 -7.06 -12.33
N VAL A 139 3.31 -6.04 -13.06
CA VAL A 139 4.14 -4.93 -13.58
C VAL A 139 4.82 -4.09 -12.51
N TRP A 140 4.33 -4.09 -11.29
CA TRP A 140 4.92 -3.33 -10.19
C TRP A 140 6.13 -4.00 -9.54
N HIS A 141 6.43 -5.27 -9.83
CA HIS A 141 7.62 -5.96 -9.35
C HIS A 141 8.39 -6.73 -10.42
N THR A 142 7.90 -6.72 -11.67
CA THR A 142 8.55 -7.37 -12.82
C THR A 142 8.93 -6.33 -13.86
N VAL A 143 10.23 -6.13 -14.05
CA VAL A 143 10.77 -5.12 -14.96
C VAL A 143 11.74 -5.77 -15.94
N GLY A 144 11.48 -5.61 -17.24
CA GLY A 144 12.33 -6.20 -18.29
C GLY A 144 12.42 -7.73 -18.22
N GLY A 145 11.38 -8.41 -17.77
CA GLY A 145 11.35 -9.87 -17.58
C GLY A 145 12.10 -10.36 -16.35
N LYS A 146 12.50 -9.46 -15.45
CA LYS A 146 13.22 -9.76 -14.20
C LYS A 146 12.31 -9.54 -13.01
N HIS A 147 12.30 -10.50 -12.08
CA HIS A 147 11.53 -10.41 -10.84
C HIS A 147 12.35 -9.70 -9.76
N TYR A 148 11.75 -8.69 -9.11
CA TYR A 148 12.38 -7.93 -8.02
C TYR A 148 11.70 -8.17 -6.68
N GLY A 149 10.69 -9.04 -6.64
CA GLY A 149 10.00 -9.34 -5.40
C GLY A 149 9.06 -10.54 -5.48
N VAL A 150 8.57 -10.93 -4.32
CA VAL A 150 7.63 -12.03 -4.12
C VAL A 150 6.32 -11.43 -3.62
N PRO A 151 5.20 -11.60 -4.34
CA PRO A 151 3.88 -11.17 -3.87
C PRO A 151 3.58 -11.69 -2.46
N TYR A 152 3.10 -10.81 -1.59
CA TYR A 152 2.88 -11.12 -0.18
C TYR A 152 1.40 -11.23 0.19
N GLN A 153 0.62 -10.21 -0.12
CA GLN A 153 -0.84 -10.17 -0.02
C GLN A 153 -1.40 -9.01 -0.85
N TRP A 154 -2.72 -8.97 -1.06
CA TRP A 154 -3.37 -7.87 -1.74
C TRP A 154 -4.74 -7.55 -1.14
N GLY A 155 -5.26 -6.38 -1.43
CA GLY A 155 -6.59 -5.97 -1.02
C GLY A 155 -7.10 -4.74 -1.76
N PRO A 156 -8.42 -4.59 -1.87
CA PRO A 156 -9.03 -3.38 -2.39
C PRO A 156 -9.01 -2.26 -1.35
N ASN A 157 -8.97 -1.01 -1.81
CA ASN A 157 -9.39 0.13 -1.02
C ASN A 157 -10.92 0.18 -1.08
N VAL A 158 -11.58 -0.09 0.03
CA VAL A 158 -13.04 -0.17 0.08
C VAL A 158 -13.66 1.16 0.52
N LEU A 159 -14.87 1.44 0.07
CA LEU A 159 -15.68 2.49 0.66
C LEU A 159 -16.31 1.96 1.95
N MET A 160 -15.73 2.32 3.10
CA MET A 160 -16.30 2.01 4.42
C MET A 160 -17.35 3.05 4.78
N TYR A 161 -18.48 2.62 5.33
CA TYR A 161 -19.59 3.50 5.69
C TYR A 161 -20.31 3.05 6.96
N ASN A 162 -20.92 4.01 7.65
CA ASN A 162 -21.73 3.79 8.85
C ASN A 162 -23.17 3.40 8.47
N THR A 163 -23.64 2.22 8.89
CA THR A 163 -24.95 1.67 8.55
C THR A 163 -26.11 2.38 9.27
N ASN A 164 -25.85 3.24 10.25
CA ASN A 164 -26.86 4.12 10.80
C ASN A 164 -27.17 5.31 9.88
N THR A 165 -26.16 5.78 9.14
CA THR A 165 -26.31 6.84 8.13
C THR A 165 -26.78 6.29 6.80
N PHE A 166 -26.17 5.20 6.33
CA PHE A 166 -26.48 4.58 5.05
C PHE A 166 -27.23 3.25 5.29
N LYS A 167 -28.52 3.22 5.01
CA LYS A 167 -29.32 1.98 5.13
C LYS A 167 -29.08 1.02 3.96
N GLU A 168 -28.67 1.56 2.83
CA GLU A 168 -28.19 0.83 1.65
C GLU A 168 -26.75 1.22 1.37
N ALA A 169 -25.98 0.29 0.78
CA ALA A 169 -24.58 0.54 0.47
C ALA A 169 -24.46 1.69 -0.55
N PRO A 170 -23.58 2.68 -0.32
CA PRO A 170 -23.28 3.69 -1.32
C PRO A 170 -22.76 3.06 -2.61
N THR A 171 -23.28 3.50 -3.74
CA THR A 171 -22.94 2.94 -5.06
C THR A 171 -21.88 3.73 -5.80
N SER A 172 -21.45 4.87 -5.26
CA SER A 172 -20.46 5.78 -5.88
C SER A 172 -19.52 6.37 -4.86
N TRP A 173 -18.27 6.60 -5.27
CA TRP A 173 -17.28 7.37 -4.53
C TRP A 173 -17.66 8.86 -4.37
N SER A 174 -18.71 9.34 -5.05
CA SER A 174 -19.20 10.71 -4.90
C SER A 174 -19.46 11.10 -3.44
N VAL A 175 -19.81 10.14 -2.57
CA VAL A 175 -20.06 10.40 -1.14
C VAL A 175 -18.84 10.97 -0.40
N VAL A 176 -17.64 10.75 -0.90
CA VAL A 176 -16.39 11.30 -0.35
C VAL A 176 -15.75 12.38 -1.24
N PHE A 177 -16.14 12.47 -2.52
CA PHE A 177 -15.54 13.44 -3.45
C PHE A 177 -16.42 14.67 -3.70
N GLU A 178 -17.74 14.59 -3.57
CA GLU A 178 -18.66 15.69 -3.89
C GLU A 178 -19.45 16.16 -2.66
N ALA A 179 -19.67 17.47 -2.57
CA ALA A 179 -20.55 18.03 -1.54
C ALA A 179 -22.00 17.57 -1.76
N GLN A 180 -22.58 16.90 -0.79
CA GLN A 180 -23.93 16.40 -0.88
C GLN A 180 -24.55 16.15 0.51
N ASP A 181 -25.87 16.10 0.56
CA ASP A 181 -26.57 15.59 1.72
C ASP A 181 -26.56 14.05 1.71
N LEU A 182 -26.30 13.47 2.85
CA LEU A 182 -26.30 12.02 3.06
C LEU A 182 -27.73 11.51 3.35
N PRO A 183 -27.97 10.18 3.31
CA PRO A 183 -29.31 9.62 3.54
C PRO A 183 -29.96 9.97 4.88
N ASP A 184 -29.17 10.41 5.87
CA ASP A 184 -29.68 10.92 7.15
C ASP A 184 -30.09 12.39 7.11
N GLY A 185 -30.11 13.03 5.93
CA GLY A 185 -30.49 14.42 5.70
C GLY A 185 -29.45 15.45 6.16
N LYS A 186 -28.23 15.04 6.47
CA LYS A 186 -27.15 15.93 6.88
C LYS A 186 -26.07 16.01 5.80
N PRO A 187 -25.35 17.15 5.66
CA PRO A 187 -24.26 17.27 4.71
C PRO A 187 -23.12 16.31 5.07
N ASN A 188 -22.37 15.89 4.05
CA ASN A 188 -21.17 15.06 4.24
C ASN A 188 -19.96 15.87 4.74
N LYS A 189 -20.00 17.20 4.66
CA LYS A 189 -18.92 18.10 5.12
C LYS A 189 -18.57 17.86 6.60
N GLY A 190 -17.28 17.59 6.86
CA GLY A 190 -16.74 17.27 8.19
C GLY A 190 -17.10 15.85 8.69
N ARG A 191 -17.71 15.02 7.83
CA ARG A 191 -18.16 13.65 8.19
C ARG A 191 -17.56 12.57 7.30
N VAL A 192 -16.68 12.94 6.39
CA VAL A 192 -15.98 12.01 5.49
C VAL A 192 -14.48 12.14 5.64
N GLN A 193 -13.76 11.10 5.30
CA GLN A 193 -12.31 11.01 5.34
C GLN A 193 -11.73 10.43 4.05
N ALA A 194 -10.43 10.60 3.87
CA ALA A 194 -9.66 10.05 2.77
C ALA A 194 -8.25 9.67 3.23
N PHE A 195 -7.59 8.81 2.46
CA PHE A 195 -6.20 8.41 2.69
C PHE A 195 -5.24 9.59 2.49
N ASP A 196 -4.23 9.70 3.37
CA ASP A 196 -3.18 10.72 3.31
C ASP A 196 -1.94 10.16 2.61
N GLY A 197 -1.87 10.36 1.32
CA GLY A 197 -0.71 9.96 0.52
C GLY A 197 -0.83 10.40 -0.93
N PRO A 198 0.29 10.70 -1.63
CA PRO A 198 0.27 11.17 -3.02
C PRO A 198 -0.44 10.21 -3.98
N ILE A 199 -0.40 8.91 -3.70
CA ILE A 199 -1.05 7.89 -4.51
C ILE A 199 -2.58 8.06 -4.56
N TYR A 200 -3.17 8.77 -3.59
CA TYR A 200 -4.59 9.04 -3.53
C TYR A 200 -5.10 9.92 -4.71
N ILE A 201 -4.20 10.57 -5.45
CA ILE A 201 -4.55 11.23 -6.72
C ILE A 201 -5.14 10.22 -7.71
N ALA A 202 -4.70 8.95 -7.66
CA ALA A 202 -5.26 7.89 -8.49
C ALA A 202 -6.72 7.56 -8.13
N ASP A 203 -7.13 7.70 -6.87
CA ASP A 203 -8.53 7.50 -6.46
C ASP A 203 -9.43 8.57 -7.08
N ALA A 204 -8.97 9.83 -7.11
CA ALA A 204 -9.66 10.91 -7.80
C ALA A 204 -9.72 10.67 -9.32
N ALA A 205 -8.63 10.15 -9.91
CA ALA A 205 -8.59 9.81 -11.33
C ALA A 205 -9.53 8.64 -11.66
N LEU A 206 -9.58 7.60 -10.82
CA LEU A 206 -10.52 6.49 -10.95
C LEU A 206 -11.98 6.98 -10.91
N TYR A 207 -12.30 7.87 -9.96
CA TYR A 207 -13.60 8.50 -9.90
C TYR A 207 -13.94 9.24 -11.19
N LEU A 208 -12.97 9.99 -11.75
CA LEU A 208 -13.13 10.73 -13.02
C LEU A 208 -13.28 9.82 -14.23
N MET A 209 -12.71 8.61 -14.23
CA MET A 209 -12.92 7.64 -15.33
C MET A 209 -14.40 7.36 -15.58
N ALA A 210 -15.19 7.27 -14.51
CA ALA A 210 -16.63 7.06 -14.61
C ALA A 210 -17.41 8.37 -14.73
N LYS A 211 -17.02 9.42 -14.00
CA LYS A 211 -17.75 10.70 -13.93
C LYS A 211 -17.55 11.59 -15.14
N LYS A 212 -16.35 11.56 -15.74
CA LYS A 212 -15.95 12.38 -16.92
C LYS A 212 -15.24 11.52 -17.96
N PRO A 213 -15.95 10.55 -18.59
CA PRO A 213 -15.33 9.61 -19.55
C PRO A 213 -14.70 10.32 -20.76
N GLU A 214 -15.11 11.56 -21.06
CA GLU A 214 -14.50 12.40 -22.11
C GLU A 214 -13.02 12.75 -21.85
N LEU A 215 -12.54 12.63 -20.61
CA LEU A 215 -11.11 12.79 -20.29
C LEU A 215 -10.26 11.64 -20.85
N GLY A 216 -10.89 10.51 -21.18
CA GLY A 216 -10.21 9.36 -21.77
C GLY A 216 -9.16 8.70 -20.88
N ILE A 217 -9.27 8.84 -19.54
CA ILE A 217 -8.38 8.16 -18.58
C ILE A 217 -8.56 6.64 -18.73
N LYS A 218 -7.50 5.92 -19.01
CA LYS A 218 -7.50 4.44 -19.14
C LYS A 218 -6.89 3.74 -17.95
N ASP A 219 -5.95 4.40 -17.29
CA ASP A 219 -5.23 3.93 -16.13
C ASP A 219 -5.09 5.09 -15.14
N PRO A 220 -5.58 4.95 -13.89
CA PRO A 220 -5.54 6.04 -12.92
C PRO A 220 -4.14 6.46 -12.49
N TYR A 221 -3.12 5.65 -12.79
CA TYR A 221 -1.71 5.94 -12.48
C TYR A 221 -0.95 6.52 -13.68
N GLU A 222 -1.55 6.58 -14.85
CA GLU A 222 -0.93 7.07 -16.09
C GLU A 222 -1.69 8.28 -16.62
N LEU A 223 -1.51 9.42 -15.95
CA LEU A 223 -2.25 10.65 -16.24
C LEU A 223 -1.38 11.62 -17.04
N ASN A 224 -1.90 12.09 -18.19
CA ASN A 224 -1.34 13.24 -18.86
C ASN A 224 -1.67 14.54 -18.09
N GLU A 225 -1.12 15.68 -18.53
CA GLU A 225 -1.26 16.95 -17.81
C GLU A 225 -2.72 17.37 -17.59
N ALA A 226 -3.60 17.17 -18.59
CA ALA A 226 -5.01 17.57 -18.49
C ALA A 226 -5.78 16.67 -17.53
N GLN A 227 -5.56 15.35 -17.60
CA GLN A 227 -6.15 14.35 -16.71
C GLN A 227 -5.69 14.56 -15.27
N TYR A 228 -4.39 14.79 -15.08
CA TYR A 228 -3.78 15.04 -13.79
C TYR A 228 -4.34 16.30 -13.11
N LYS A 229 -4.42 17.42 -13.86
CA LYS A 229 -5.03 18.65 -13.35
C LYS A 229 -6.48 18.45 -12.94
N ALA A 230 -7.26 17.69 -13.72
CA ALA A 230 -8.64 17.38 -13.37
C ALA A 230 -8.74 16.57 -12.08
N ALA A 231 -7.82 15.61 -11.84
CA ALA A 231 -7.77 14.85 -10.59
C ALA A 231 -7.41 15.75 -9.39
N LEU A 232 -6.45 16.66 -9.54
CA LEU A 232 -6.12 17.63 -8.48
C LEU A 232 -7.30 18.59 -8.18
N GLU A 233 -8.07 19.00 -9.18
CA GLU A 233 -9.28 19.82 -8.97
C GLU A 233 -10.32 19.07 -8.11
N VAL A 234 -10.51 17.78 -8.34
CA VAL A 234 -11.38 16.94 -7.49
C VAL A 234 -10.89 16.94 -6.05
N LEU A 235 -9.59 16.75 -5.82
CA LEU A 235 -9.00 16.75 -4.47
C LEU A 235 -9.09 18.12 -3.80
N HIS A 236 -8.91 19.23 -4.54
CA HIS A 236 -9.13 20.57 -4.00
C HIS A 236 -10.58 20.77 -3.53
N GLY A 237 -11.56 20.29 -4.32
CA GLY A 237 -12.97 20.31 -3.91
C GLY A 237 -13.24 19.43 -2.69
N GLN A 238 -12.71 18.22 -2.67
CA GLN A 238 -12.83 17.27 -1.57
C GLN A 238 -12.25 17.83 -0.27
N ARG A 239 -11.16 18.58 -0.32
CA ARG A 239 -10.48 19.16 0.84
C ARG A 239 -11.43 19.91 1.77
N GLU A 240 -12.45 20.57 1.22
CA GLU A 240 -13.44 21.32 1.98
C GLU A 240 -14.46 20.43 2.71
N LEU A 241 -14.54 19.15 2.35
CA LEU A 241 -15.49 18.18 2.89
C LEU A 241 -14.85 17.31 3.98
N ILE A 242 -13.54 17.08 3.88
CA ILE A 242 -12.82 16.11 4.70
C ILE A 242 -12.74 16.57 6.15
N HIS A 243 -13.10 15.68 7.10
CA HIS A 243 -12.84 15.85 8.52
C HIS A 243 -11.33 15.94 8.78
N ARG A 244 -10.61 14.89 8.40
CA ARG A 244 -9.14 14.85 8.26
C ARG A 244 -8.71 13.76 7.28
N TYR A 245 -7.50 13.84 6.77
CA TYR A 245 -6.86 12.76 6.04
C TYR A 245 -6.20 11.81 7.04
N TRP A 246 -6.20 10.52 6.74
CA TRP A 246 -5.62 9.49 7.59
C TRP A 246 -4.50 8.72 6.86
N HIS A 247 -3.42 8.43 7.56
CA HIS A 247 -2.36 7.51 7.15
C HIS A 247 -2.13 6.40 8.20
N ASP A 248 -2.66 6.57 9.40
CA ASP A 248 -2.66 5.58 10.46
C ASP A 248 -4.06 4.96 10.58
N ALA A 249 -4.14 3.65 10.39
CA ALA A 249 -5.39 2.91 10.44
C ALA A 249 -6.11 3.03 11.80
N THR A 250 -5.34 3.14 12.91
CA THR A 250 -5.89 3.26 14.26
C THR A 250 -6.57 4.60 14.46
N VAL A 251 -6.03 5.67 13.87
CA VAL A 251 -6.64 7.00 13.86
C VAL A 251 -7.97 6.98 13.13
N GLN A 252 -8.06 6.31 11.96
CA GLN A 252 -9.33 6.18 11.25
C GLN A 252 -10.37 5.41 12.06
N VAL A 253 -9.99 4.30 12.71
CA VAL A 253 -10.87 3.52 13.60
C VAL A 253 -11.42 4.40 14.72
N GLU A 254 -10.58 5.26 15.32
CA GLU A 254 -11.00 6.19 16.35
C GLU A 254 -12.00 7.23 15.83
N ASP A 255 -11.77 7.79 14.65
CA ASP A 255 -12.63 8.80 14.05
C ASP A 255 -14.05 8.28 13.74
N PHE A 256 -14.15 7.05 13.26
CA PHE A 256 -15.46 6.41 13.06
C PHE A 256 -16.20 6.13 14.36
N THR A 257 -15.47 5.94 15.46
CA THR A 257 -16.09 5.65 16.77
C THR A 257 -16.42 6.89 17.59
N LYS A 258 -15.63 7.98 17.45
CA LYS A 258 -15.71 9.13 18.37
C LYS A 258 -15.97 10.49 17.69
N GLU A 259 -15.52 10.66 16.43
CA GLU A 259 -15.53 11.98 15.78
C GLU A 259 -16.68 12.16 14.77
N GLY A 260 -17.55 11.18 14.66
CA GLY A 260 -18.76 11.27 13.81
C GLY A 260 -18.50 11.11 12.32
N VAL A 261 -17.36 10.55 11.93
CA VAL A 261 -17.07 10.16 10.55
C VAL A 261 -18.00 9.03 10.14
N VAL A 262 -18.56 9.11 8.92
CA VAL A 262 -19.58 8.17 8.44
C VAL A 262 -19.25 7.51 7.10
N ALA A 263 -18.25 8.02 6.35
CA ALA A 263 -17.77 7.38 5.14
C ALA A 263 -16.31 7.73 4.87
N SER A 264 -15.56 6.77 4.32
CA SER A 264 -14.14 6.95 3.96
C SER A 264 -13.69 5.86 3.00
N GLY A 265 -12.70 6.16 2.14
CA GLY A 265 -11.81 5.14 1.61
C GLY A 265 -11.03 4.51 2.77
N SER A 266 -10.97 3.18 2.82
CA SER A 266 -10.40 2.43 3.95
C SER A 266 -9.78 1.12 3.47
N TRP A 267 -8.90 0.56 4.26
CA TRP A 267 -8.48 -0.83 4.05
C TRP A 267 -9.45 -1.79 4.74
N PRO A 268 -9.55 -3.03 4.30
CA PRO A 268 -10.36 -4.05 4.98
C PRO A 268 -10.01 -4.25 6.45
N TYR A 269 -8.76 -3.99 6.85
CA TYR A 269 -8.30 -4.04 8.24
C TYR A 269 -9.15 -3.17 9.19
N GLN A 270 -9.39 -1.89 8.84
CA GLN A 270 -10.21 -1.00 9.68
C GLN A 270 -11.66 -1.47 9.74
N VAL A 271 -12.19 -1.96 8.60
CA VAL A 271 -13.55 -2.52 8.54
C VAL A 271 -13.68 -3.69 9.51
N ASN A 272 -12.76 -4.65 9.45
CA ASN A 272 -12.78 -5.83 10.32
C ASN A 272 -12.59 -5.46 11.80
N THR A 273 -11.69 -4.51 12.10
CA THR A 273 -11.48 -4.01 13.47
C THR A 273 -12.74 -3.39 14.05
N LEU A 274 -13.43 -2.57 13.28
CA LEU A 274 -14.67 -1.92 13.71
C LEU A 274 -15.83 -2.92 13.83
N LEU A 275 -15.94 -3.89 12.93
CA LEU A 275 -16.93 -4.97 13.00
C LEU A 275 -16.70 -5.85 14.24
N ALA A 276 -15.46 -6.22 14.54
CA ALA A 276 -15.12 -6.95 15.76
C ALA A 276 -15.49 -6.18 17.04
N ALA A 277 -15.36 -4.84 17.00
CA ALA A 277 -15.81 -3.93 18.04
C ALA A 277 -17.33 -3.67 18.02
N LYS A 278 -18.09 -4.39 17.18
CA LYS A 278 -19.57 -4.26 17.04
C LYS A 278 -20.04 -2.85 16.65
N GLN A 279 -19.21 -2.12 15.94
CA GLN A 279 -19.60 -0.82 15.38
C GLN A 279 -20.55 -1.01 14.18
N PRO A 280 -21.46 -0.07 13.94
CA PRO A 280 -22.43 -0.13 12.83
C PRO A 280 -21.76 0.23 11.49
N ILE A 281 -20.84 -0.62 11.03
CA ILE A 281 -20.02 -0.40 9.84
C ILE A 281 -20.30 -1.48 8.80
N ALA A 282 -20.22 -1.09 7.55
CA ALA A 282 -20.09 -2.00 6.42
C ALA A 282 -19.14 -1.38 5.37
N SER A 283 -18.79 -2.14 4.37
CA SER A 283 -17.99 -1.66 3.23
C SER A 283 -18.53 -2.16 1.91
N THR A 284 -18.16 -1.46 0.85
CA THR A 284 -18.52 -1.81 -0.52
C THR A 284 -17.42 -1.38 -1.48
N ILE A 285 -17.41 -1.96 -2.67
CA ILE A 285 -16.70 -1.42 -3.85
C ILE A 285 -17.76 -0.75 -4.72
N PRO A 286 -17.72 0.58 -4.89
CA PRO A 286 -18.67 1.30 -5.74
C PRO A 286 -18.62 0.88 -7.20
N ALA A 287 -19.57 1.39 -7.99
CA ALA A 287 -19.69 1.04 -9.42
C ALA A 287 -18.47 1.43 -10.26
N GLU A 288 -17.76 2.47 -9.84
CA GLU A 288 -16.52 2.94 -10.47
C GLU A 288 -15.34 1.97 -10.29
N GLY A 289 -15.48 0.95 -9.44
CA GLY A 289 -14.39 0.09 -9.00
C GLY A 289 -13.64 0.67 -7.80
N ALA A 290 -12.43 0.21 -7.57
CA ALA A 290 -11.56 0.66 -6.48
C ALA A 290 -10.10 0.69 -6.92
N THR A 291 -9.30 1.55 -6.32
CA THR A 291 -7.87 1.33 -6.23
C THR A 291 -7.58 0.21 -5.22
N GLY A 292 -6.39 -0.34 -5.23
CA GLY A 292 -6.01 -1.37 -4.27
C GLY A 292 -4.51 -1.54 -4.22
N TRP A 293 -4.07 -2.27 -3.24
CA TRP A 293 -2.66 -2.54 -3.01
C TRP A 293 -2.36 -4.02 -3.20
N ALA A 294 -1.19 -4.30 -3.74
CA ALA A 294 -0.62 -5.63 -3.81
C ALA A 294 0.83 -5.52 -3.36
N ASP A 295 1.07 -6.02 -2.16
CA ASP A 295 2.35 -5.84 -1.51
C ASP A 295 3.32 -6.95 -1.90
N THR A 296 4.57 -6.56 -1.99
CA THR A 296 5.63 -7.40 -2.51
C THR A 296 6.81 -7.39 -1.54
N THR A 297 7.28 -8.56 -1.13
CA THR A 297 8.53 -8.70 -0.40
C THR A 297 9.70 -8.56 -1.35
N MET A 298 10.49 -7.49 -1.22
CA MET A 298 11.62 -7.17 -2.08
C MET A 298 12.92 -7.22 -1.28
N MET A 299 14.01 -7.72 -1.90
CA MET A 299 15.32 -7.82 -1.27
C MET A 299 16.17 -6.59 -1.56
N HIS A 300 16.75 -5.98 -0.51
CA HIS A 300 17.68 -4.87 -0.66
C HIS A 300 18.88 -5.25 -1.54
N ALA A 301 19.35 -4.32 -2.37
CA ALA A 301 20.48 -4.56 -3.28
C ALA A 301 21.76 -5.00 -2.54
N GLU A 302 21.93 -4.52 -1.31
CA GLU A 302 23.08 -4.82 -0.43
C GLU A 302 22.64 -5.60 0.83
N ALA A 303 21.64 -6.50 0.70
CA ALA A 303 21.17 -7.33 1.82
C ALA A 303 22.35 -8.10 2.43
N ALA A 304 22.50 -7.98 3.75
CA ALA A 304 23.55 -8.67 4.50
C ALA A 304 23.21 -10.15 4.74
N HIS A 305 21.92 -10.50 4.70
CA HIS A 305 21.41 -11.84 5.05
C HIS A 305 20.58 -12.45 3.90
N PRO A 306 21.13 -12.61 2.69
CA PRO A 306 20.36 -13.03 1.51
C PRO A 306 19.80 -14.45 1.63
N ASN A 307 20.48 -15.39 2.32
CA ASN A 307 19.94 -16.73 2.52
C ASN A 307 18.76 -16.73 3.46
N CYS A 308 18.81 -15.97 4.57
CA CYS A 308 17.66 -15.77 5.45
C CYS A 308 16.50 -15.09 4.71
N ALA A 309 16.80 -14.14 3.81
CA ALA A 309 15.79 -13.46 2.99
C ALA A 309 15.07 -14.45 2.04
N TYR A 310 15.79 -15.30 1.31
CA TYR A 310 15.19 -16.35 0.47
C TYR A 310 14.34 -17.35 1.29
N LYS A 311 14.85 -17.77 2.46
CA LYS A 311 14.09 -18.65 3.35
C LYS A 311 12.79 -17.99 3.84
N TRP A 312 12.83 -16.69 4.13
CA TRP A 312 11.61 -15.94 4.49
C TRP A 312 10.64 -15.85 3.33
N MET A 313 11.11 -15.54 2.12
CA MET A 313 10.28 -15.49 0.91
C MET A 313 9.57 -16.81 0.65
N GLU A 314 10.26 -17.95 0.80
CA GLU A 314 9.64 -19.28 0.70
C GLU A 314 8.62 -19.52 1.83
N HIS A 315 9.00 -19.22 3.08
CA HIS A 315 8.12 -19.39 4.25
C HIS A 315 6.84 -18.56 4.12
N SER A 316 6.95 -17.33 3.62
CA SER A 316 5.85 -16.39 3.44
C SER A 316 4.77 -16.88 2.47
N LEU A 317 5.08 -17.83 1.60
CA LEU A 317 4.15 -18.43 0.63
C LEU A 317 3.48 -19.72 1.15
N SER A 318 3.69 -20.10 2.40
CA SER A 318 2.99 -21.26 2.97
C SER A 318 1.50 -20.97 3.13
N ASN A 319 0.65 -21.98 2.86
CA ASN A 319 -0.81 -21.83 2.99
C ASN A 319 -1.22 -21.34 4.38
N LYS A 320 -0.53 -21.82 5.42
CA LYS A 320 -0.82 -21.42 6.79
C LYS A 320 -0.57 -19.94 7.01
N LEU A 321 0.64 -19.46 6.70
CA LEU A 321 0.99 -18.05 6.88
C LEU A 321 0.09 -17.14 6.05
N GLN A 322 -0.11 -17.47 4.78
CA GLN A 322 -0.95 -16.71 3.87
C GLN A 322 -2.41 -16.59 4.36
N GLY A 323 -2.97 -17.66 4.89
CA GLY A 323 -4.32 -17.64 5.45
C GLY A 323 -4.40 -16.91 6.80
N ASP A 324 -3.43 -17.12 7.69
CA ASP A 324 -3.38 -16.43 8.99
C ASP A 324 -3.22 -14.90 8.78
N LEU A 325 -2.33 -14.50 7.89
CA LEU A 325 -2.11 -13.11 7.51
C LEU A 325 -3.37 -12.48 6.93
N ALA A 326 -4.02 -13.17 5.99
CA ALA A 326 -5.26 -12.69 5.38
C ALA A 326 -6.40 -12.56 6.41
N SER A 327 -6.50 -13.48 7.35
CA SER A 327 -7.45 -13.39 8.47
C SER A 327 -7.18 -12.18 9.36
N TRP A 328 -5.90 -11.95 9.70
CA TRP A 328 -5.48 -10.84 10.53
C TRP A 328 -5.74 -9.49 9.88
N PHE A 329 -5.41 -9.38 8.60
CA PHE A 329 -5.41 -8.11 7.88
C PHE A 329 -6.71 -7.81 7.14
N GLY A 330 -7.58 -8.81 6.94
CA GLY A 330 -8.73 -8.67 6.04
C GLY A 330 -8.33 -8.57 4.57
N SER A 331 -7.18 -9.12 4.23
CA SER A 331 -6.60 -9.12 2.88
C SER A 331 -6.91 -10.40 2.12
N VAL A 332 -6.49 -10.49 0.88
CA VAL A 332 -6.56 -11.70 0.07
C VAL A 332 -5.16 -12.31 -0.05
N PRO A 333 -5.01 -13.62 0.20
CA PRO A 333 -3.74 -14.32 0.03
C PRO A 333 -3.25 -14.25 -1.41
N THR A 334 -1.94 -14.16 -1.62
CA THR A 334 -1.36 -14.33 -2.95
C THR A 334 -1.29 -15.79 -3.38
N VAL A 335 -1.45 -16.72 -2.44
CA VAL A 335 -1.54 -18.17 -2.68
C VAL A 335 -3.00 -18.61 -2.52
N PRO A 336 -3.76 -18.83 -3.61
CA PRO A 336 -5.20 -19.15 -3.55
C PRO A 336 -5.55 -20.41 -2.74
N ALA A 337 -4.61 -21.34 -2.62
CA ALA A 337 -4.81 -22.54 -1.81
C ALA A 337 -5.02 -22.23 -0.32
N ALA A 338 -4.49 -21.11 0.18
CA ALA A 338 -4.68 -20.66 1.55
C ALA A 338 -6.14 -20.33 1.90
N CYS A 339 -6.99 -20.07 0.90
CA CYS A 339 -8.41 -19.78 1.08
C CYS A 339 -9.24 -21.02 1.49
N LYS A 340 -8.70 -22.24 1.35
CA LYS A 340 -9.52 -23.46 1.49
C LYS A 340 -9.48 -24.10 2.86
N ASP A 341 -8.31 -24.10 3.52
CA ASP A 341 -8.07 -24.94 4.70
C ASP A 341 -7.41 -24.16 5.87
N ASN A 342 -7.63 -22.85 5.96
CA ASN A 342 -7.13 -22.06 7.07
C ASN A 342 -8.20 -21.85 8.13
N ALA A 343 -7.92 -22.28 9.37
CA ALA A 343 -8.89 -22.24 10.47
C ALA A 343 -9.23 -20.82 10.95
N LEU A 344 -8.28 -19.87 10.84
CA LEU A 344 -8.48 -18.48 11.27
C LEU A 344 -9.23 -17.69 10.19
N LEU A 345 -8.89 -17.90 8.92
CA LEU A 345 -9.55 -17.24 7.80
C LEU A 345 -10.99 -17.79 7.59
N GLY A 346 -11.20 -19.06 7.83
CA GLY A 346 -12.47 -19.72 7.61
C GLY A 346 -12.81 -19.91 6.12
N ALA A 347 -13.85 -20.68 5.84
CA ALA A 347 -14.22 -21.04 4.47
C ALA A 347 -14.62 -19.87 3.58
N GLU A 348 -15.19 -18.83 4.17
CA GLU A 348 -15.70 -17.64 3.44
C GLU A 348 -14.75 -16.44 3.55
N GLY A 349 -13.59 -16.57 4.21
CA GLY A 349 -12.72 -15.44 4.50
C GLY A 349 -12.22 -14.74 3.24
N CYS A 350 -11.72 -15.46 2.26
CA CYS A 350 -11.26 -14.87 1.01
C CYS A 350 -12.39 -14.17 0.24
N ALA A 351 -13.57 -14.78 0.17
CA ALA A 351 -14.73 -14.17 -0.48
C ALA A 351 -15.13 -12.87 0.25
N THR A 352 -15.16 -12.91 1.59
CA THR A 352 -15.43 -11.74 2.44
C THR A 352 -14.41 -10.63 2.23
N ASN A 353 -13.13 -10.99 2.10
CA ASN A 353 -12.03 -10.05 1.91
C ASN A 353 -11.91 -9.52 0.46
N GLY A 354 -12.77 -9.98 -0.44
CA GLY A 354 -12.92 -9.39 -1.77
C GLY A 354 -12.17 -10.10 -2.89
N GLU A 355 -11.79 -11.39 -2.74
CA GLU A 355 -11.12 -12.17 -3.79
C GLU A 355 -11.81 -12.08 -5.16
N ALA A 356 -13.16 -12.14 -5.18
CA ALA A 356 -13.95 -12.05 -6.41
C ALA A 356 -13.91 -10.67 -7.09
N ASN A 357 -13.36 -9.66 -6.44
CA ASN A 357 -13.30 -8.30 -6.98
C ASN A 357 -11.97 -7.96 -7.65
N PHE A 358 -11.06 -8.91 -7.84
CA PHE A 358 -9.74 -8.67 -8.41
C PHE A 358 -9.78 -7.80 -9.68
N ASP A 359 -10.68 -8.11 -10.61
CA ASP A 359 -10.81 -7.41 -11.89
C ASP A 359 -11.42 -5.99 -11.77
N LYS A 360 -11.95 -5.64 -10.59
CA LYS A 360 -12.46 -4.29 -10.30
C LYS A 360 -11.44 -3.41 -9.58
N VAL A 361 -10.25 -3.97 -9.27
CA VAL A 361 -9.21 -3.29 -8.51
C VAL A 361 -8.13 -2.80 -9.46
N HIS A 362 -7.87 -1.51 -9.43
CA HIS A 362 -6.72 -0.89 -10.06
C HIS A 362 -5.57 -0.87 -9.04
N PHE A 363 -4.66 -1.83 -9.16
CA PHE A 363 -3.56 -1.98 -8.20
C PHE A 363 -2.57 -0.82 -8.27
N TRP A 364 -2.13 -0.34 -7.13
CA TRP A 364 -1.14 0.70 -6.99
C TRP A 364 0.13 0.35 -7.77
N LYS A 365 0.58 1.28 -8.57
CA LYS A 365 1.88 1.27 -9.24
C LYS A 365 2.47 2.67 -9.24
N THR A 366 3.79 2.76 -9.25
CA THR A 366 4.49 4.05 -9.27
C THR A 366 4.19 4.79 -10.57
N PRO A 367 3.57 5.98 -10.56
CA PRO A 367 3.42 6.81 -11.74
C PRO A 367 4.78 7.20 -12.35
N THR A 368 4.94 6.97 -13.64
CA THR A 368 6.17 7.29 -14.38
C THR A 368 5.92 8.32 -15.45
N ALA A 369 6.96 8.96 -15.98
CA ALA A 369 6.82 9.92 -17.07
C ALA A 369 6.43 9.25 -18.41
N LYS A 370 6.67 7.95 -18.53
CA LYS A 370 6.27 7.17 -19.71
C LYS A 370 4.90 6.58 -19.47
N CYS A 371 3.92 6.96 -20.27
CA CYS A 371 2.64 6.27 -20.33
C CYS A 371 2.76 4.99 -21.15
N GLU A 372 2.10 3.92 -20.71
CA GLU A 372 1.95 2.68 -21.48
C GLU A 372 0.54 2.54 -22.06
N SER A 373 -0.47 3.04 -21.35
CA SER A 373 -1.88 3.01 -21.75
C SER A 373 -2.27 4.05 -22.79
N GLN A 374 -1.45 5.07 -22.98
CA GLN A 374 -1.68 6.19 -23.90
C GLN A 374 -0.36 6.70 -24.54
N LYS A 375 -0.47 7.49 -25.62
CA LYS A 375 0.70 8.00 -26.37
C LYS A 375 1.33 9.26 -25.77
N ASP A 376 0.68 9.87 -24.79
CA ASP A 376 1.12 11.11 -24.16
C ASP A 376 2.28 10.90 -23.18
N THR A 377 2.85 11.99 -22.70
CA THR A 377 3.74 11.97 -21.53
C THR A 377 2.88 12.02 -20.27
N CYS A 378 3.16 11.14 -19.32
CA CYS A 378 2.51 11.09 -18.04
C CYS A 378 3.25 11.91 -16.98
N ILE A 379 2.53 12.28 -15.94
CA ILE A 379 3.09 13.02 -14.79
C ILE A 379 3.72 12.01 -13.81
N PRO A 380 5.03 12.12 -13.53
CA PRO A 380 5.73 11.16 -12.68
C PRO A 380 5.42 11.38 -11.19
N TYR A 381 5.62 10.34 -10.38
CA TYR A 381 5.30 10.31 -8.94
C TYR A 381 5.96 11.44 -8.14
N ALA A 382 7.16 11.89 -8.50
CA ALA A 382 7.81 13.02 -7.83
C ALA A 382 6.99 14.31 -7.92
N THR A 383 6.29 14.53 -9.05
CA THR A 383 5.35 15.65 -9.21
C THR A 383 4.09 15.40 -8.37
N TRP A 384 3.57 14.17 -8.37
CA TRP A 384 2.43 13.81 -7.52
C TRP A 384 2.69 14.14 -6.05
N SER A 385 3.85 13.74 -5.53
CA SER A 385 4.24 14.00 -4.13
C SER A 385 4.31 15.49 -3.82
N THR A 386 4.86 16.29 -4.74
CA THR A 386 4.97 17.75 -4.56
C THR A 386 3.60 18.43 -4.57
N ASP A 387 2.76 18.09 -5.53
CA ASP A 387 1.47 18.76 -5.73
C ASP A 387 0.45 18.28 -4.68
N TYR A 388 0.52 17.02 -4.25
CA TYR A 388 -0.29 16.51 -3.16
C TYR A 388 -0.06 17.30 -1.86
N VAL A 389 1.21 17.56 -1.51
CA VAL A 389 1.54 18.42 -0.36
C VAL A 389 0.93 19.81 -0.51
N ALA A 390 0.94 20.37 -1.72
CA ALA A 390 0.31 21.66 -1.98
C ALA A 390 -1.22 21.64 -1.82
N VAL A 391 -1.90 20.54 -2.17
CA VAL A 391 -3.34 20.34 -1.92
C VAL A 391 -3.59 20.25 -0.41
N MET A 392 -2.79 19.48 0.34
CA MET A 392 -2.97 19.26 1.77
C MET A 392 -2.61 20.49 2.62
N GLY A 393 -1.60 21.25 2.21
CA GLY A 393 -1.05 22.38 2.99
C GLY A 393 -1.89 23.68 2.99
N LYS A 394 -2.91 23.77 2.15
CA LYS A 394 -3.80 24.96 2.11
C LYS A 394 -4.93 24.80 3.14
N LYS A 395 -4.68 25.24 4.37
CA LYS A 395 -5.72 25.62 5.34
C LYS A 395 -5.59 27.08 5.68
#